data_adf26977aad6f52bab5083bc149bbbfc
#
_entry.id   adf26977aad6f52bab5083bc149bbbfc
#
_cell.length_a   1.000
_cell.length_b   1.000
_cell.length_c   1.000
_cell.angle_alpha   90.00
_cell.angle_beta   90.00
_cell.angle_gamma   90.00
#
_symmetry.space_group_name_H-M   'P 1'
#
loop_
_entity.id
_entity.type
_entity.pdbx_description
1 polymer ?
#
loop_
_entity_poly.entity_id
_entity_poly.type
_entity_poly.pdbx_seq_one_letter_code
_entity_poly.pdbx_strand_id
1 'polypeptide(L)'
;MFRTVALLALAFSPAAQAQDAPEVSEVDAIACRLSVPDYNGFALSLEDVAKARHWKKVASTNAFLSEYALPADILVAGSHRTRRIAFSANAILAILDVADPAEIARGENIENQMDPAPLIAELAGPDGKHRAEAEAAVKFRKFLGERIVKDETEPADGEAFRMHMTVARSISNVTSHPGKTLYGCSYRMEMLDKDGKPL
;
A
#
# COMPACT_ATOMS: atom_id res chain seq x y z
N MET A 1 25.46 -40.01 65.29
CA MET A 1 24.36 -39.09 64.89
C MET A 1 24.84 -38.30 63.66
N PHE A 2 24.51 -38.77 62.45
CA PHE A 2 24.86 -38.09 61.22
C PHE A 2 23.58 -37.42 60.68
N ARG A 3 23.61 -36.09 60.54
CA ARG A 3 22.53 -35.29 59.93
C ARG A 3 22.85 -35.06 58.44
N THR A 4 22.07 -35.68 57.58
CA THR A 4 22.13 -35.49 56.13
C THR A 4 21.35 -34.23 55.77
N VAL A 5 22.03 -33.21 55.20
CA VAL A 5 21.42 -32.00 54.68
C VAL A 5 21.17 -32.23 53.19
N ALA A 6 19.88 -32.28 52.77
CA ALA A 6 19.50 -32.32 51.37
C ALA A 6 19.45 -30.90 50.80
N LEU A 7 20.31 -30.61 49.81
CA LEU A 7 20.24 -29.38 49.03
C LEU A 7 19.18 -29.58 47.90
N LEU A 8 18.09 -28.79 47.96
CA LEU A 8 17.17 -28.63 46.86
C LEU A 8 17.76 -27.63 45.87
N ALA A 9 18.12 -28.09 44.67
CA ALA A 9 18.50 -27.22 43.56
C ALA A 9 17.22 -26.77 42.81
N LEU A 10 16.89 -25.51 42.95
CA LEU A 10 15.84 -24.84 42.15
C LEU A 10 16.39 -24.54 40.72
N ALA A 11 15.89 -25.29 39.75
CA ALA A 11 16.15 -25.04 38.33
C ALA A 11 15.31 -23.85 37.87
N PHE A 12 15.94 -22.69 37.71
CA PHE A 12 15.33 -21.55 36.98
C PHE A 12 15.41 -21.85 35.48
N SER A 13 14.30 -22.19 34.86
CA SER A 13 14.17 -22.16 33.41
C SER A 13 14.00 -20.72 32.96
N PRO A 14 14.88 -20.19 32.09
CA PRO A 14 14.63 -18.90 31.47
C PRO A 14 13.41 -19.04 30.54
N ALA A 15 12.32 -18.38 30.87
CA ALA A 15 11.23 -18.16 29.91
C ALA A 15 11.81 -17.34 28.76
N ALA A 16 11.90 -17.97 27.58
CA ALA A 16 12.20 -17.24 26.34
C ALA A 16 11.06 -16.22 26.13
N GLN A 17 11.37 -14.94 26.36
CA GLN A 17 10.48 -13.88 25.95
C GLN A 17 10.47 -13.90 24.42
N ALA A 18 9.33 -14.30 23.87
CA ALA A 18 9.04 -14.03 22.46
C ALA A 18 9.15 -12.52 22.30
N GLN A 19 10.19 -12.07 21.58
CA GLN A 19 10.26 -10.68 21.15
C GLN A 19 9.07 -10.49 20.20
N ASP A 20 8.06 -9.75 20.65
CA ASP A 20 6.98 -9.31 19.77
C ASP A 20 7.63 -8.58 18.59
N ALA A 21 7.45 -9.10 17.39
CA ALA A 21 7.89 -8.42 16.18
C ALA A 21 7.29 -6.98 16.20
N PRO A 22 8.04 -5.96 15.80
CA PRO A 22 7.56 -4.58 15.85
C PRO A 22 6.22 -4.49 15.13
N GLU A 23 5.21 -3.99 15.83
CA GLU A 23 3.86 -3.89 15.29
C GLU A 23 3.84 -2.97 14.07
N VAL A 24 3.57 -3.54 12.91
CA VAL A 24 3.51 -2.80 11.63
C VAL A 24 2.39 -1.76 11.70
N SER A 25 2.72 -0.47 11.49
CA SER A 25 1.73 0.60 11.50
C SER A 25 1.20 0.89 10.09
N GLU A 26 -0.08 1.27 9.98
CA GLU A 26 -0.67 1.76 8.75
C GLU A 26 0.02 3.03 8.23
N VAL A 27 0.53 3.86 9.12
CA VAL A 27 1.28 5.08 8.76
C VAL A 27 2.61 4.71 8.09
N ASP A 28 3.34 3.71 8.62
CA ASP A 28 4.58 3.24 8.02
C ASP A 28 4.33 2.56 6.67
N ALA A 29 3.24 1.81 6.57
CA ALA A 29 2.82 1.21 5.31
C ALA A 29 2.48 2.30 4.26
N ILE A 30 1.65 3.30 4.60
CA ILE A 30 1.35 4.43 3.72
C ILE A 30 2.62 5.24 3.37
N ALA A 31 3.56 5.35 4.30
CA ALA A 31 4.80 6.09 4.11
C ALA A 31 5.87 5.33 3.29
N CYS A 32 5.58 4.15 2.76
CA CYS A 32 6.53 3.28 2.04
C CYS A 32 7.76 2.87 2.86
N ARG A 33 7.60 2.67 4.17
CA ARG A 33 8.69 2.30 5.07
C ARG A 33 8.83 0.79 5.26
N LEU A 34 7.83 0.02 4.86
CA LEU A 34 7.84 -1.42 4.98
C LEU A 34 8.63 -2.08 3.84
N SER A 35 9.10 -3.28 4.10
CA SER A 35 9.47 -4.21 3.03
C SER A 35 8.22 -4.82 2.38
N VAL A 36 8.37 -5.41 1.19
CA VAL A 36 7.26 -6.12 0.53
C VAL A 36 6.75 -7.30 1.36
N PRO A 37 7.63 -8.15 1.95
CA PRO A 37 7.18 -9.22 2.85
C PRO A 37 6.42 -8.72 4.09
N ASP A 38 6.89 -7.64 4.74
CA ASP A 38 6.21 -7.08 5.92
C ASP A 38 4.83 -6.54 5.56
N TYR A 39 4.71 -5.83 4.44
CA TYR A 39 3.42 -5.36 3.95
C TYR A 39 2.47 -6.52 3.62
N ASN A 40 2.96 -7.57 2.96
CA ASN A 40 2.15 -8.72 2.63
C ASN A 40 1.63 -9.43 3.90
N GLY A 41 2.47 -9.60 4.92
CA GLY A 41 2.06 -10.12 6.23
C GLY A 41 0.97 -9.26 6.88
N PHE A 42 1.16 -7.93 6.84
CA PHE A 42 0.17 -6.97 7.34
C PHE A 42 -1.15 -7.03 6.57
N ALA A 43 -1.10 -7.07 5.24
CA ALA A 43 -2.30 -7.14 4.40
C ALA A 43 -3.06 -8.48 4.53
N LEU A 44 -2.35 -9.59 4.70
CA LEU A 44 -2.95 -10.90 4.96
C LEU A 44 -3.68 -10.95 6.32
N SER A 45 -3.20 -10.19 7.29
CA SER A 45 -3.79 -10.09 8.64
C SER A 45 -4.78 -8.93 8.79
N LEU A 46 -5.21 -8.32 7.68
CA LEU A 46 -5.96 -7.06 7.69
C LEU A 46 -7.24 -7.10 8.54
N GLU A 47 -7.99 -8.20 8.53
CA GLU A 47 -9.23 -8.29 9.32
C GLU A 47 -8.96 -8.31 10.82
N ASP A 48 -7.92 -9.03 11.25
CA ASP A 48 -7.51 -9.10 12.66
C ASP A 48 -6.94 -7.76 13.12
N VAL A 49 -6.11 -7.12 12.30
CA VAL A 49 -5.57 -5.78 12.55
C VAL A 49 -6.70 -4.75 12.67
N ALA A 50 -7.64 -4.75 11.75
CA ALA A 50 -8.78 -3.84 11.77
C ALA A 50 -9.63 -4.02 13.03
N LYS A 51 -9.85 -5.26 13.45
CA LYS A 51 -10.57 -5.58 14.68
C LYS A 51 -9.81 -5.13 15.92
N ALA A 52 -8.51 -5.45 16.02
CA ALA A 52 -7.68 -5.08 17.16
C ALA A 52 -7.55 -3.56 17.32
N ARG A 53 -7.46 -2.82 16.21
CA ARG A 53 -7.34 -1.36 16.17
C ARG A 53 -8.67 -0.62 16.10
N HIS A 54 -9.79 -1.33 16.20
CA HIS A 54 -11.13 -0.77 16.14
C HIS A 54 -11.44 0.01 14.85
N TRP A 55 -10.86 -0.41 13.73
CA TRP A 55 -11.19 0.16 12.42
C TRP A 55 -12.59 -0.28 12.00
N LYS A 56 -13.32 0.62 11.38
CA LYS A 56 -14.66 0.33 10.89
C LYS A 56 -14.62 0.17 9.37
N LYS A 57 -14.99 -1.00 8.87
CA LYS A 57 -15.15 -1.21 7.43
C LYS A 57 -16.21 -0.25 6.88
N VAL A 58 -15.90 0.42 5.78
CA VAL A 58 -16.79 1.38 5.10
C VAL A 58 -17.24 0.77 3.79
N ALA A 59 -18.51 0.97 3.46
CA ALA A 59 -19.02 0.58 2.15
C ALA A 59 -18.30 1.40 1.07
N SER A 60 -17.62 0.72 0.15
CA SER A 60 -16.99 1.34 -1.01
C SER A 60 -17.83 1.14 -2.24
N THR A 61 -17.94 2.18 -3.07
CA THR A 61 -18.52 2.08 -4.43
C THR A 61 -17.50 1.59 -5.44
N ASN A 62 -16.24 1.42 -5.04
CA ASN A 62 -15.15 0.89 -5.84
C ASN A 62 -14.84 -0.55 -5.43
N ALA A 63 -15.15 -1.51 -6.30
CA ALA A 63 -14.93 -2.94 -6.05
C ALA A 63 -13.46 -3.33 -5.86
N PHE A 64 -12.51 -2.48 -6.27
CA PHE A 64 -11.07 -2.70 -6.11
C PHE A 64 -10.50 -2.15 -4.80
N LEU A 65 -11.33 -1.50 -3.98
CA LEU A 65 -10.90 -0.89 -2.72
C LEU A 65 -11.65 -1.48 -1.52
N SER A 66 -10.90 -1.96 -0.55
CA SER A 66 -11.40 -2.25 0.80
C SER A 66 -11.11 -1.06 1.70
N GLU A 67 -12.16 -0.35 2.14
CA GLU A 67 -12.01 0.91 2.87
C GLU A 67 -12.30 0.75 4.35
N TYR A 68 -11.56 1.53 5.15
CA TYR A 68 -11.69 1.57 6.60
C TYR A 68 -11.69 3.01 7.13
N ALA A 69 -12.55 3.24 8.12
CA ALA A 69 -12.51 4.44 8.96
C ALA A 69 -11.72 4.14 10.23
N LEU A 70 -10.71 4.95 10.51
CA LEU A 70 -9.85 4.86 11.68
C LEU A 70 -10.50 5.54 12.90
N PRO A 71 -10.17 5.11 14.13
CA PRO A 71 -10.70 5.75 15.35
C PRO A 71 -10.16 7.17 15.58
N ALA A 72 -8.97 7.48 15.04
CA ALA A 72 -8.31 8.78 15.15
C ALA A 72 -7.71 9.21 13.82
N ASP A 73 -7.40 10.52 13.70
CA ASP A 73 -6.68 11.03 12.52
C ASP A 73 -5.26 10.50 12.50
N ILE A 74 -4.80 10.11 11.32
CA ILE A 74 -3.39 9.90 11.03
C ILE A 74 -2.85 11.07 10.22
N LEU A 75 -1.55 11.32 10.34
CA LEU A 75 -0.84 12.36 9.61
C LEU A 75 -0.01 11.72 8.50
N VAL A 76 -0.23 12.13 7.25
CA VAL A 76 0.45 11.60 6.07
C VAL A 76 0.81 12.73 5.10
N ALA A 77 1.66 12.46 4.11
CA ALA A 77 2.10 13.47 3.13
C ALA A 77 2.56 14.79 3.79
N GLY A 78 3.35 14.67 4.84
CA GLY A 78 3.89 15.80 5.60
C GLY A 78 2.88 16.48 6.55
N SER A 79 1.72 16.93 6.07
CA SER A 79 0.78 17.73 6.87
C SER A 79 -0.68 17.35 6.73
N HIS A 80 -1.02 16.42 5.85
CA HIS A 80 -2.41 16.05 5.61
C HIS A 80 -2.92 15.06 6.65
N ARG A 81 -4.15 15.30 7.13
CA ARG A 81 -4.82 14.43 8.11
C ARG A 81 -5.95 13.68 7.44
N THR A 82 -6.13 12.42 7.84
CA THR A 82 -7.26 11.62 7.41
C THR A 82 -7.62 10.56 8.45
N ARG A 83 -8.89 10.15 8.44
CA ARG A 83 -9.38 8.94 9.13
C ARG A 83 -9.77 7.84 8.15
N ARG A 84 -9.49 8.03 6.87
CA ARG A 84 -9.90 7.09 5.84
C ARG A 84 -8.69 6.50 5.14
N ILE A 85 -8.63 5.18 5.16
CA ILE A 85 -7.64 4.41 4.40
C ILE A 85 -8.34 3.40 3.51
N ALA A 86 -7.67 3.02 2.45
CA ALA A 86 -8.12 2.00 1.53
C ALA A 86 -6.99 1.02 1.22
N PHE A 87 -7.35 -0.23 1.03
CA PHE A 87 -6.46 -1.27 0.53
C PHE A 87 -6.90 -1.68 -0.87
N SER A 88 -5.96 -1.82 -1.76
CA SER A 88 -6.11 -2.49 -3.04
C SER A 88 -5.29 -3.79 -3.04
N ALA A 89 -5.19 -4.50 -4.17
CA ALA A 89 -4.51 -5.80 -4.22
C ALA A 89 -3.09 -5.77 -3.61
N ASN A 90 -2.33 -4.71 -3.87
CA ASN A 90 -0.94 -4.58 -3.46
C ASN A 90 -0.59 -3.19 -2.91
N ALA A 91 -1.57 -2.41 -2.50
CA ALA A 91 -1.33 -1.06 -2.01
C ALA A 91 -2.20 -0.70 -0.81
N ILE A 92 -1.68 0.20 0.01
CA ILE A 92 -2.41 0.91 1.06
C ILE A 92 -2.40 2.41 0.76
N LEU A 93 -3.55 3.04 0.86
CA LEU A 93 -3.80 4.40 0.44
C LEU A 93 -4.52 5.19 1.55
N ALA A 94 -4.06 6.36 1.87
CA ALA A 94 -4.80 7.37 2.61
C ALA A 94 -5.75 8.10 1.64
N ILE A 95 -7.00 8.29 2.04
CA ILE A 95 -7.99 9.07 1.28
C ILE A 95 -7.99 10.48 1.86
N LEU A 96 -7.46 11.43 1.09
CA LEU A 96 -7.25 12.81 1.52
C LEU A 96 -8.31 13.76 0.95
N ASP A 97 -8.69 14.76 1.73
CA ASP A 97 -9.58 15.84 1.31
C ASP A 97 -8.83 16.90 0.48
N VAL A 98 -8.20 16.44 -0.61
CA VAL A 98 -7.44 17.25 -1.57
C VAL A 98 -8.00 16.99 -2.96
N ALA A 99 -8.57 18.00 -3.59
CA ALA A 99 -9.26 17.85 -4.86
C ALA A 99 -8.30 17.67 -6.05
N ASP A 100 -7.14 18.35 -6.01
CA ASP A 100 -6.11 18.26 -7.04
C ASP A 100 -4.90 17.45 -6.54
N PRO A 101 -4.71 16.21 -7.03
CA PRO A 101 -3.54 15.39 -6.66
C PRO A 101 -2.20 16.04 -6.94
N ALA A 102 -2.13 16.97 -7.91
CA ALA A 102 -0.90 17.67 -8.26
C ALA A 102 -0.35 18.54 -7.11
N GLU A 103 -1.20 18.96 -6.16
CA GLU A 103 -0.76 19.67 -4.97
C GLU A 103 0.22 18.84 -4.13
N ILE A 104 -0.09 17.56 -3.95
CA ILE A 104 0.78 16.63 -3.20
C ILE A 104 1.91 16.12 -4.08
N ALA A 105 1.60 15.80 -5.34
CA ALA A 105 2.53 15.17 -6.27
C ALA A 105 3.78 16.03 -6.53
N ARG A 106 3.62 17.34 -6.58
CA ARG A 106 4.77 18.29 -6.70
C ARG A 106 5.75 18.17 -5.54
N GLY A 107 5.26 18.02 -4.31
CA GLY A 107 6.09 17.84 -3.12
C GLY A 107 6.82 16.49 -3.09
N GLU A 108 6.26 15.48 -3.75
CA GLU A 108 6.83 14.13 -3.85
C GLU A 108 7.67 13.92 -5.12
N ASN A 109 7.80 14.93 -6.00
CA ASN A 109 8.43 14.83 -7.32
C ASN A 109 7.81 13.69 -8.16
N ILE A 110 6.47 13.64 -8.19
CA ILE A 110 5.70 12.66 -8.95
C ILE A 110 4.94 13.39 -10.05
N GLU A 111 5.17 12.97 -11.29
CA GLU A 111 4.44 13.47 -12.45
C GLU A 111 3.20 12.63 -12.72
N ASN A 112 2.21 13.24 -13.36
CA ASN A 112 1.05 12.50 -13.85
C ASN A 112 1.47 11.61 -15.04
N GLN A 113 1.42 10.32 -14.86
CA GLN A 113 1.74 9.32 -15.88
C GLN A 113 0.51 8.89 -16.69
N MET A 114 -0.65 9.42 -16.34
CA MET A 114 -1.88 9.11 -17.02
C MET A 114 -2.13 10.09 -18.16
N ASP A 115 -1.98 9.62 -19.37
CA ASP A 115 -2.42 10.36 -20.56
C ASP A 115 -3.77 9.78 -21.04
N PRO A 116 -4.89 10.49 -20.85
CA PRO A 116 -6.18 10.06 -21.35
C PRO A 116 -6.37 10.27 -22.87
N ALA A 117 -5.45 10.98 -23.53
CA ALA A 117 -5.59 11.37 -24.93
C ALA A 117 -5.76 10.17 -25.90
N PRO A 118 -5.01 9.06 -25.77
CA PRO A 118 -5.22 7.89 -26.62
C PRO A 118 -6.62 7.27 -26.45
N LEU A 119 -7.09 7.14 -25.22
CA LEU A 119 -8.42 6.61 -24.93
C LEU A 119 -9.53 7.54 -25.43
N ILE A 120 -9.36 8.86 -25.23
CA ILE A 120 -10.29 9.87 -25.77
C ILE A 120 -10.33 9.79 -27.29
N ALA A 121 -9.18 9.65 -27.95
CA ALA A 121 -9.12 9.54 -29.42
C ALA A 121 -9.82 8.28 -29.92
N GLU A 122 -9.65 7.15 -29.25
CA GLU A 122 -10.34 5.89 -29.58
C GLU A 122 -11.86 6.02 -29.43
N LEU A 123 -12.34 6.57 -28.31
CA LEU A 123 -13.76 6.77 -28.04
C LEU A 123 -14.39 7.81 -28.96
N ALA A 124 -13.64 8.83 -29.37
CA ALA A 124 -14.11 9.89 -30.28
C ALA A 124 -14.29 9.41 -31.70
N GLY A 125 -13.68 8.26 -32.06
CA GLY A 125 -13.70 7.71 -33.41
C GLY A 125 -12.75 8.47 -34.38
N PRO A 126 -12.58 7.92 -35.59
CA PRO A 126 -11.58 8.42 -36.55
C PRO A 126 -11.83 9.84 -37.05
N ASP A 127 -13.08 10.31 -37.01
CA ASP A 127 -13.46 11.66 -37.43
C ASP A 127 -13.52 12.67 -36.28
N GLY A 128 -13.28 12.24 -35.04
CA GLY A 128 -13.26 13.07 -33.85
C GLY A 128 -14.59 13.74 -33.47
N LYS A 129 -15.69 13.38 -34.12
CA LYS A 129 -17.01 14.03 -33.90
C LYS A 129 -17.55 13.85 -32.49
N HIS A 130 -17.18 12.74 -31.81
CA HIS A 130 -17.63 12.43 -30.47
C HIS A 130 -16.59 12.81 -29.38
N ARG A 131 -15.62 13.66 -29.69
CA ARG A 131 -14.55 14.01 -28.76
C ARG A 131 -15.05 14.58 -27.43
N ALA A 132 -16.02 15.49 -27.47
CA ALA A 132 -16.59 16.08 -26.26
C ALA A 132 -17.32 15.04 -25.38
N GLU A 133 -18.00 14.09 -26.00
CA GLU A 133 -18.66 12.97 -25.31
C GLU A 133 -17.63 12.00 -24.75
N ALA A 134 -16.57 11.71 -25.50
CA ALA A 134 -15.45 10.88 -25.07
C ALA A 134 -14.71 11.51 -23.87
N GLU A 135 -14.39 12.80 -23.92
CA GLU A 135 -13.81 13.55 -22.80
C GLU A 135 -14.70 13.56 -21.56
N ALA A 136 -16.02 13.63 -21.76
CA ALA A 136 -16.98 13.53 -20.66
C ALA A 136 -17.13 12.11 -20.11
N ALA A 137 -16.90 11.07 -20.94
CA ALA A 137 -16.95 9.67 -20.54
C ALA A 137 -15.71 9.23 -19.76
N VAL A 138 -14.52 9.78 -20.08
CA VAL A 138 -13.28 9.51 -19.37
C VAL A 138 -13.25 10.27 -18.04
N LYS A 139 -14.11 9.85 -17.11
CA LYS A 139 -14.27 10.53 -15.80
C LYS A 139 -13.49 9.87 -14.68
N PHE A 140 -13.10 8.62 -14.83
CA PHE A 140 -12.80 7.78 -13.67
C PHE A 140 -11.41 8.03 -13.05
N ARG A 141 -10.43 8.49 -13.80
CA ARG A 141 -9.11 8.81 -13.28
C ARG A 141 -8.45 9.86 -14.16
N LYS A 142 -8.04 10.97 -13.57
CA LYS A 142 -7.36 12.07 -14.27
C LYS A 142 -5.92 12.22 -13.82
N PHE A 143 -5.54 11.57 -12.74
CA PHE A 143 -4.20 11.58 -12.20
C PHE A 143 -3.82 10.18 -11.71
N LEU A 144 -2.69 9.70 -12.14
CA LEU A 144 -1.98 8.56 -11.61
C LEU A 144 -0.49 8.82 -11.76
N GLY A 145 0.24 8.82 -10.66
CA GLY A 145 1.68 8.95 -10.66
C GLY A 145 2.30 8.03 -9.63
N GLU A 146 3.44 7.46 -9.98
CA GLU A 146 4.23 6.62 -9.10
C GLU A 146 5.71 7.03 -9.13
N ARG A 147 6.38 6.84 -8.01
CA ARG A 147 7.83 6.97 -7.88
C ARG A 147 8.37 5.77 -7.09
N ILE A 148 9.29 5.05 -7.69
CA ILE A 148 9.97 3.93 -7.03
C ILE A 148 10.76 4.48 -5.85
N VAL A 149 10.54 3.88 -4.68
CA VAL A 149 11.22 4.16 -3.41
C VAL A 149 12.29 3.10 -3.13
N LYS A 150 11.97 1.84 -3.47
CA LYS A 150 12.83 0.69 -3.26
C LYS A 150 12.62 -0.30 -4.40
N ASP A 151 13.73 -0.83 -4.93
CA ASP A 151 13.76 -1.77 -6.03
C ASP A 151 14.86 -2.80 -5.74
N GLU A 152 14.47 -4.03 -5.47
CA GLU A 152 15.38 -5.09 -5.03
C GLU A 152 15.06 -6.40 -5.76
N THR A 153 16.11 -7.05 -6.22
CA THR A 153 16.01 -8.42 -6.73
C THR A 153 16.85 -9.32 -5.85
N GLU A 154 16.30 -10.45 -5.44
CA GLU A 154 17.03 -11.45 -4.67
C GLU A 154 18.23 -11.97 -5.47
N PRO A 155 19.36 -12.30 -4.80
CA PRO A 155 20.52 -12.89 -5.45
C PRO A 155 20.14 -14.21 -6.15
N ALA A 156 20.84 -14.51 -7.24
CA ALA A 156 20.69 -15.78 -7.93
C ALA A 156 21.54 -16.87 -7.25
N ASP A 157 21.08 -17.39 -6.14
CA ASP A 157 21.81 -18.41 -5.34
C ASP A 157 21.68 -19.84 -5.90
N GLY A 158 21.59 -19.97 -7.22
CA GLY A 158 21.44 -21.25 -7.92
C GLY A 158 20.00 -21.74 -8.03
N GLU A 159 19.03 -20.93 -7.63
CA GLU A 159 17.60 -21.23 -7.76
C GLU A 159 17.09 -20.99 -9.19
N ALA A 160 16.01 -21.70 -9.54
CA ALA A 160 15.40 -21.61 -10.87
C ALA A 160 14.66 -20.28 -11.11
N PHE A 161 14.35 -19.55 -10.04
CA PHE A 161 13.66 -18.26 -10.06
C PHE A 161 14.20 -17.33 -8.98
N ARG A 162 13.92 -16.05 -9.13
CA ARG A 162 14.25 -14.99 -8.17
C ARG A 162 13.03 -14.12 -7.90
N MET A 163 12.97 -13.52 -6.73
CA MET A 163 11.94 -12.55 -6.42
C MET A 163 12.43 -11.13 -6.70
N HIS A 164 11.65 -10.39 -7.45
CA HIS A 164 11.83 -8.95 -7.66
C HIS A 164 10.79 -8.20 -6.86
N MET A 165 11.22 -7.29 -6.00
CA MET A 165 10.38 -6.57 -5.06
C MET A 165 10.50 -5.07 -5.30
N THR A 166 9.35 -4.42 -5.55
CA THR A 166 9.28 -2.98 -5.79
C THR A 166 8.35 -2.33 -4.77
N VAL A 167 8.85 -1.29 -4.10
CA VAL A 167 8.04 -0.40 -3.26
C VAL A 167 7.95 0.95 -3.95
N ALA A 168 6.74 1.43 -4.22
CA ALA A 168 6.55 2.70 -4.91
C ALA A 168 5.54 3.60 -4.21
N ARG A 169 5.89 4.88 -4.05
CA ARG A 169 4.96 5.95 -3.69
C ARG A 169 3.93 6.09 -4.80
N SER A 170 2.65 6.10 -4.46
CA SER A 170 1.55 6.24 -5.42
C SER A 170 0.65 7.41 -5.04
N ILE A 171 0.28 8.21 -6.03
CA ILE A 171 -0.67 9.31 -5.90
C ILE A 171 -1.66 9.20 -7.05
N SER A 172 -2.95 9.24 -6.71
CA SER A 172 -4.00 9.14 -7.74
C SER A 172 -5.30 9.80 -7.31
N ASN A 173 -6.20 9.96 -8.27
CA ASN A 173 -7.62 10.18 -8.01
C ASN A 173 -8.46 9.14 -8.75
N VAL A 174 -9.67 8.93 -8.29
CA VAL A 174 -10.65 8.01 -8.91
C VAL A 174 -12.05 8.59 -8.80
N THR A 175 -12.91 8.28 -9.76
CA THR A 175 -14.30 8.80 -9.78
C THR A 175 -15.16 8.36 -8.62
N SER A 176 -14.87 7.21 -8.03
CA SER A 176 -15.55 6.74 -6.82
C SER A 176 -15.33 7.65 -5.60
N HIS A 177 -14.30 8.50 -5.67
CA HIS A 177 -13.91 9.43 -4.60
C HIS A 177 -13.77 10.86 -5.17
N PRO A 178 -14.88 11.50 -5.55
CA PRO A 178 -14.82 12.82 -6.16
C PRO A 178 -14.27 13.86 -5.16
N GLY A 179 -13.35 14.70 -5.63
CA GLY A 179 -12.69 15.72 -4.80
C GLY A 179 -11.71 15.16 -3.77
N LYS A 180 -11.26 13.92 -3.93
CA LYS A 180 -10.28 13.28 -3.05
C LYS A 180 -9.03 12.90 -3.81
N THR A 181 -7.92 12.87 -3.09
CA THR A 181 -6.65 12.30 -3.53
C THR A 181 -6.37 11.03 -2.73
N LEU A 182 -5.98 9.98 -3.44
CA LEU A 182 -5.47 8.73 -2.86
C LEU A 182 -3.95 8.83 -2.83
N TYR A 183 -3.38 8.78 -1.63
CA TYR A 183 -1.94 8.90 -1.37
C TYR A 183 -1.45 7.69 -0.59
N GLY A 184 -0.43 7.02 -1.06
CA GLY A 184 0.05 5.86 -0.32
C GLY A 184 1.22 5.15 -0.96
N CYS A 185 1.25 3.85 -0.79
CA CYS A 185 2.34 3.01 -1.22
C CYS A 185 1.84 1.73 -1.88
N SER A 186 2.45 1.32 -2.97
CA SER A 186 2.31 0.00 -3.57
C SER A 186 3.52 -0.88 -3.26
N TYR A 187 3.25 -2.16 -3.04
CA TYR A 187 4.22 -3.19 -2.67
C TYR A 187 4.07 -4.35 -3.64
N ARG A 188 4.92 -4.40 -4.65
CA ARG A 188 4.85 -5.39 -5.72
C ARG A 188 5.92 -6.46 -5.54
N MET A 189 5.55 -7.69 -5.85
CA MET A 189 6.43 -8.83 -5.88
C MET A 189 6.22 -9.55 -7.21
N GLU A 190 7.29 -9.76 -7.95
CA GLU A 190 7.28 -10.46 -9.22
C GLU A 190 8.27 -11.62 -9.18
N MET A 191 7.89 -12.74 -9.78
CA MET A 191 8.78 -13.88 -9.95
C MET A 191 9.49 -13.76 -11.28
N LEU A 192 10.83 -13.81 -11.24
CA LEU A 192 11.67 -13.76 -12.42
C LEU A 192 12.31 -15.11 -12.67
N ASP A 193 12.47 -15.49 -13.94
CA ASP A 193 13.26 -16.65 -14.32
C ASP A 193 14.77 -16.41 -14.11
N LYS A 194 15.58 -17.41 -14.42
CA LYS A 194 17.06 -17.34 -14.32
C LYS A 194 17.67 -16.24 -15.20
N ASP A 195 16.98 -15.82 -16.26
CA ASP A 195 17.41 -14.80 -17.21
C ASP A 195 16.88 -13.39 -16.82
N GLY A 196 16.14 -13.28 -15.70
CA GLY A 196 15.58 -12.05 -15.17
C GLY A 196 14.29 -11.59 -15.86
N LYS A 197 13.59 -12.49 -16.53
CA LYS A 197 12.30 -12.19 -17.16
C LYS A 197 11.15 -12.59 -16.25
N PRO A 198 10.06 -11.82 -16.20
CA PRO A 198 8.85 -12.21 -15.48
C PRO A 198 8.31 -13.55 -15.95
N LEU A 199 7.88 -14.39 -14.98
CA LEU A 199 7.27 -15.70 -15.19
C LEU A 199 5.78 -15.58 -15.51
#